data_f33502902c1d083599929a37d5ad7473
#
_entry.id   f33502902c1d083599929a37d5ad7473
#
_cell.length_a   1.000
_cell.length_b   1.000
_cell.length_c   1.000
_cell.angle_alpha   90.00
_cell.angle_beta   90.00
_cell.angle_gamma   90.00
#
_symmetry.space_group_name_H-M   'P 1'
#
loop_
_entity.id
_entity.type
_entity.pdbx_description
1 polymer ?
#
loop_
_entity_poly.entity_id
_entity_poly.type
_entity_poly.pdbx_seq_one_letter_code
_entity_poly.pdbx_strand_id
1 'polypeptide(L)'
;DRQSIDLNTSYVVLKPGASRTITGKVTPSSASQSLTFKSNDTKVATVSAKGVITAVGTGATSVVVSNGTASASVTVIVNRNASSSGNGGGSTDDSNGEVVTDPVVEAIEADGTDEVTFAQRELPTITGEMLNALRLNGKTLVVEADSYTIRIAGRDVKNTSAQVSTALSFAPSEYGVTFTLNGGEALPGVVQVEMTGDNAAYTRVYLHNALKGKWQFLNSY
;
A
#
# COMPACT_ATOMS: atom_id res chain seq x y z
N ASP A 1 -17.70 -23.64 -4.46
CA ASP A 1 -17.79 -22.24 -4.92
C ASP A 1 -16.68 -21.43 -4.25
N ARG A 2 -16.01 -20.59 -5.03
CA ARG A 2 -14.92 -19.74 -4.52
C ARG A 2 -15.50 -18.67 -3.60
N GLN A 3 -15.00 -18.62 -2.36
CA GLN A 3 -15.41 -17.59 -1.40
C GLN A 3 -14.48 -16.37 -1.50
N SER A 4 -15.03 -15.18 -1.27
CA SER A 4 -14.30 -13.93 -1.16
C SER A 4 -14.82 -13.10 0.00
N ILE A 5 -13.99 -12.21 0.53
CA ILE A 5 -14.36 -11.28 1.60
C ILE A 5 -14.23 -9.86 1.04
N ASP A 6 -15.33 -9.14 1.01
CA ASP A 6 -15.39 -7.72 0.70
C ASP A 6 -15.31 -6.92 2.01
N LEU A 7 -14.29 -6.11 2.14
CA LEU A 7 -14.07 -5.25 3.29
C LEU A 7 -14.56 -3.83 3.02
N ASN A 8 -15.09 -3.17 4.04
CA ASN A 8 -15.48 -1.75 3.95
C ASN A 8 -14.30 -0.81 3.69
N THR A 9 -13.07 -1.27 3.94
CA THR A 9 -11.83 -0.56 3.62
C THR A 9 -10.70 -1.56 3.44
N SER A 10 -9.76 -1.26 2.56
CA SER A 10 -8.51 -2.01 2.39
C SER A 10 -7.32 -1.33 3.05
N TYR A 11 -7.53 -0.12 3.58
CA TYR A 11 -6.48 0.75 4.08
C TYR A 11 -6.98 1.61 5.25
N VAL A 12 -6.16 1.75 6.28
CA VAL A 12 -6.49 2.54 7.48
C VAL A 12 -5.25 3.31 7.93
N VAL A 13 -5.41 4.61 8.15
CA VAL A 13 -4.38 5.47 8.77
C VAL A 13 -4.90 5.97 10.10
N LEU A 14 -4.09 5.84 11.14
CA LEU A 14 -4.48 6.20 12.50
C LEU A 14 -3.33 6.95 13.20
N LYS A 15 -3.68 7.84 14.12
CA LYS A 15 -2.76 8.31 15.16
C LYS A 15 -2.59 7.24 16.24
N PRO A 16 -1.45 7.17 16.93
CA PRO A 16 -1.33 6.35 18.13
C PRO A 16 -2.48 6.63 19.11
N GLY A 17 -3.15 5.56 19.55
CA GLY A 17 -4.32 5.62 20.44
C GLY A 17 -5.67 5.74 19.72
N ALA A 18 -5.69 6.05 18.42
CA ALA A 18 -6.94 6.08 17.65
C ALA A 18 -7.41 4.66 17.26
N SER A 19 -8.71 4.53 17.03
CA SER A 19 -9.32 3.25 16.65
C SER A 19 -10.22 3.40 15.43
N ARG A 20 -10.30 2.33 14.62
CA ARG A 20 -11.24 2.23 13.50
C ARG A 20 -11.83 0.83 13.41
N THR A 21 -13.13 0.76 13.14
CA THR A 21 -13.83 -0.50 12.93
C THR A 21 -13.77 -0.90 11.46
N ILE A 22 -13.33 -2.13 11.17
CA ILE A 22 -13.44 -2.76 9.87
C ILE A 22 -14.55 -3.79 9.89
N THR A 23 -15.32 -3.81 8.80
CA THR A 23 -16.39 -4.77 8.57
C THR A 23 -16.18 -5.47 7.24
N GLY A 24 -16.65 -6.70 7.12
CA GLY A 24 -16.53 -7.47 5.90
C GLY A 24 -17.81 -8.26 5.61
N LYS A 25 -18.03 -8.54 4.34
CA LYS A 25 -19.09 -9.39 3.84
C LYS A 25 -18.50 -10.54 3.05
N VAL A 26 -18.92 -11.78 3.35
CA VAL A 26 -18.46 -12.96 2.63
C VAL A 26 -19.42 -13.25 1.46
N THR A 27 -18.85 -13.54 0.30
CA THR A 27 -19.56 -13.96 -0.89
C THR A 27 -19.17 -15.40 -1.25
N PRO A 28 -20.11 -16.31 -1.56
CA PRO A 28 -21.59 -16.12 -1.58
C PRO A 28 -22.19 -15.99 -0.17
N SER A 29 -23.39 -15.43 -0.07
CA SER A 29 -24.07 -15.21 1.21
C SER A 29 -24.45 -16.51 1.95
N SER A 30 -24.43 -17.66 1.26
CA SER A 30 -24.57 -19.00 1.84
C SER A 30 -23.34 -19.47 2.60
N ALA A 31 -22.19 -18.81 2.43
CA ALA A 31 -20.96 -19.12 3.16
C ALA A 31 -21.02 -18.55 4.59
N SER A 32 -20.16 -19.08 5.47
CA SER A 32 -20.03 -18.55 6.85
C SER A 32 -19.67 -17.07 6.81
N GLN A 33 -20.49 -16.25 7.46
CA GLN A 33 -20.30 -14.81 7.61
C GLN A 33 -19.47 -14.47 8.88
N SER A 34 -19.08 -15.48 9.67
CA SER A 34 -18.24 -15.28 10.85
C SER A 34 -16.82 -14.90 10.43
N LEU A 35 -16.37 -13.74 10.88
CA LEU A 35 -15.05 -13.22 10.57
C LEU A 35 -14.14 -13.29 11.81
N THR A 36 -12.91 -13.66 11.58
CA THR A 36 -11.79 -13.57 12.53
C THR A 36 -10.80 -12.52 12.06
N PHE A 37 -10.22 -11.80 13.00
CA PHE A 37 -9.31 -10.70 12.75
C PHE A 37 -7.97 -10.96 13.44
N LYS A 38 -6.87 -10.75 12.74
CA LYS A 38 -5.51 -10.91 13.27
C LYS A 38 -4.59 -9.81 12.79
N SER A 39 -3.96 -9.10 13.70
CA SER A 39 -2.86 -8.18 13.37
C SER A 39 -1.56 -8.94 13.19
N ASN A 40 -0.77 -8.55 12.19
CA ASN A 40 0.56 -9.10 11.95
C ASN A 40 1.63 -8.47 12.83
N ASP A 41 1.41 -7.23 13.31
CA ASP A 41 2.28 -6.60 14.31
C ASP A 41 1.44 -5.82 15.35
N THR A 42 1.35 -6.40 16.52
CA THR A 42 0.59 -5.81 17.65
C THR A 42 1.30 -4.63 18.32
N LYS A 43 2.56 -4.38 18.01
CA LYS A 43 3.29 -3.19 18.46
C LYS A 43 2.88 -1.95 17.67
N VAL A 44 2.42 -2.14 16.43
CA VAL A 44 1.92 -1.08 15.56
C VAL A 44 0.42 -0.90 15.76
N ALA A 45 -0.36 -1.97 15.63
CA ALA A 45 -1.81 -1.93 15.83
C ALA A 45 -2.33 -3.27 16.36
N THR A 46 -3.33 -3.22 17.21
CA THR A 46 -4.10 -4.39 17.66
C THR A 46 -5.46 -4.42 16.97
N VAL A 47 -6.10 -5.58 16.95
CA VAL A 47 -7.47 -5.72 16.44
C VAL A 47 -8.28 -6.60 17.39
N SER A 48 -9.51 -6.19 17.68
CA SER A 48 -10.44 -6.95 18.51
C SER A 48 -11.21 -8.01 17.70
N ALA A 49 -11.85 -8.95 18.38
CA ALA A 49 -12.74 -9.93 17.75
C ALA A 49 -13.94 -9.30 17.00
N LYS A 50 -14.26 -8.05 17.28
CA LYS A 50 -15.31 -7.27 16.60
C LYS A 50 -14.80 -6.45 15.42
N GLY A 51 -13.50 -6.60 15.04
CA GLY A 51 -12.89 -5.86 13.94
C GLY A 51 -12.49 -4.43 14.28
N VAL A 52 -12.39 -4.07 15.57
CA VAL A 52 -11.90 -2.75 15.97
C VAL A 52 -10.38 -2.77 15.97
N ILE A 53 -9.77 -2.04 15.05
CA ILE A 53 -8.34 -1.79 15.00
C ILE A 53 -8.02 -0.64 15.97
N THR A 54 -7.01 -0.82 16.82
CA THR A 54 -6.49 0.22 17.71
C THR A 54 -5.01 0.43 17.43
N ALA A 55 -4.64 1.66 17.09
CA ALA A 55 -3.26 2.05 16.85
C ALA A 55 -2.48 2.11 18.16
N VAL A 56 -1.32 1.46 18.21
CA VAL A 56 -0.45 1.37 19.40
C VAL A 56 0.81 2.21 19.21
N GLY A 57 1.58 1.94 18.18
CA GLY A 57 2.84 2.62 17.89
C GLY A 57 2.98 2.97 16.42
N THR A 58 3.80 3.98 16.12
CA THR A 58 4.05 4.39 14.74
C THR A 58 4.68 3.27 13.92
N GLY A 59 4.24 3.13 12.67
CA GLY A 59 4.72 2.12 11.74
C GLY A 59 3.59 1.64 10.82
N ALA A 60 3.88 0.58 10.06
CA ALA A 60 2.92 -0.06 9.18
C ALA A 60 2.75 -1.54 9.56
N THR A 61 1.52 -2.02 9.49
CA THR A 61 1.18 -3.43 9.67
C THR A 61 0.00 -3.80 8.78
N SER A 62 -0.39 -5.05 8.78
CA SER A 62 -1.64 -5.50 8.16
C SER A 62 -2.50 -6.27 9.14
N VAL A 63 -3.81 -6.12 8.99
CA VAL A 63 -4.81 -6.92 9.69
C VAL A 63 -5.40 -7.91 8.69
N VAL A 64 -5.24 -9.19 8.98
CA VAL A 64 -5.83 -10.28 8.19
C VAL A 64 -7.23 -10.54 8.72
N VAL A 65 -8.20 -10.59 7.81
CA VAL A 65 -9.60 -10.93 8.06
C VAL A 65 -9.90 -12.25 7.36
N SER A 66 -10.43 -13.23 8.07
CA SER A 66 -10.69 -14.55 7.52
C SER A 66 -12.00 -15.14 8.05
N ASN A 67 -12.68 -15.92 7.21
CA ASN A 67 -13.80 -16.77 7.63
C ASN A 67 -13.42 -18.27 7.74
N GLY A 68 -12.11 -18.57 7.71
CA GLY A 68 -11.57 -19.93 7.71
C GLY A 68 -11.38 -20.56 6.33
N THR A 69 -12.05 -20.06 5.29
CA THR A 69 -11.92 -20.52 3.90
C THR A 69 -11.35 -19.46 2.98
N ALA A 70 -11.80 -18.22 3.12
CA ALA A 70 -11.28 -17.05 2.42
C ALA A 70 -10.58 -16.10 3.39
N SER A 71 -9.69 -15.27 2.88
CA SER A 71 -9.04 -14.21 3.63
C SER A 71 -8.89 -12.93 2.79
N ALA A 72 -8.92 -11.79 3.48
CA ALA A 72 -8.60 -10.48 2.95
C ALA A 72 -7.71 -9.75 3.96
N SER A 73 -7.01 -8.70 3.55
CA SER A 73 -6.15 -7.92 4.42
C SER A 73 -6.45 -6.44 4.33
N VAL A 74 -6.29 -5.76 5.47
CA VAL A 74 -6.34 -4.30 5.59
C VAL A 74 -4.94 -3.81 5.94
N THR A 75 -4.40 -2.89 5.16
CA THR A 75 -3.16 -2.20 5.50
C THR A 75 -3.45 -1.16 6.58
N VAL A 76 -2.66 -1.16 7.65
CA VAL A 76 -2.79 -0.20 8.76
C VAL A 76 -1.51 0.58 8.89
N ILE A 77 -1.59 1.89 8.74
CA ILE A 77 -0.49 2.81 9.00
C ILE A 77 -0.82 3.60 10.25
N VAL A 78 0.14 3.65 11.16
CA VAL A 78 0.07 4.47 12.35
C VAL A 78 1.11 5.57 12.25
N ASN A 79 0.64 6.83 12.15
CA ASN A 79 1.48 8.01 12.03
C ASN A 79 1.02 9.06 13.04
N ARG A 80 1.96 9.77 13.67
CA ARG A 80 1.68 10.85 14.64
C ARG A 80 0.96 12.04 14.01
N ASN A 81 1.15 12.25 12.72
CA ASN A 81 0.53 13.34 11.97
C ASN A 81 -0.79 12.93 11.29
N ALA A 82 -1.23 11.68 11.40
CA ALA A 82 -2.50 11.25 10.84
C ALA A 82 -3.65 12.06 11.46
N SER A 83 -4.54 12.57 10.64
CA SER A 83 -5.80 13.12 11.12
C SER A 83 -6.65 11.98 11.66
N SER A 84 -7.01 12.04 12.93
CA SER A 84 -7.76 10.99 13.62
C SER A 84 -9.19 10.97 13.10
N SER A 85 -9.49 10.08 12.15
CA SER A 85 -10.87 9.78 11.78
C SER A 85 -11.41 8.67 12.67
N GLY A 86 -11.81 9.03 13.87
CA GLY A 86 -12.66 8.20 14.70
C GLY A 86 -14.11 8.41 14.28
N ASN A 87 -14.76 7.41 13.70
CA ASN A 87 -16.21 7.43 13.62
C ASN A 87 -16.79 6.18 14.27
N GLY A 88 -17.36 6.38 15.45
CA GLY A 88 -18.36 5.51 16.02
C GLY A 88 -19.69 5.77 15.32
N GLY A 89 -20.37 4.72 14.90
CA GLY A 89 -21.65 4.80 14.21
C GLY A 89 -22.71 5.61 14.95
N GLY A 90 -23.44 6.41 14.22
CA GLY A 90 -24.62 7.13 14.64
C GLY A 90 -25.11 7.99 13.48
N SER A 91 -26.20 7.54 12.87
CA SER A 91 -26.95 8.32 11.88
C SER A 91 -27.39 9.66 12.48
N THR A 92 -26.91 10.76 11.94
CA THR A 92 -27.65 12.02 11.79
C THR A 92 -26.99 12.84 10.71
N ASP A 93 -27.79 13.19 9.74
CA ASP A 93 -27.61 14.17 8.70
C ASP A 93 -27.16 15.51 9.33
N ASP A 94 -25.93 15.93 9.03
CA ASP A 94 -25.54 17.34 9.07
C ASP A 94 -24.37 17.57 8.12
N SER A 95 -24.67 18.35 7.11
CA SER A 95 -23.82 18.81 6.03
C SER A 95 -22.63 19.63 6.56
N ASN A 96 -21.53 18.97 6.84
CA ASN A 96 -20.21 19.58 6.78
C ASN A 96 -19.22 18.47 6.43
N GLY A 97 -19.08 18.19 5.12
CA GLY A 97 -18.23 17.16 4.60
C GLY A 97 -16.76 17.49 4.84
N GLU A 98 -16.21 17.12 5.96
CA GLU A 98 -14.79 17.01 6.14
C GLU A 98 -14.34 15.76 5.35
N VAL A 99 -13.82 15.99 4.15
CA VAL A 99 -13.21 14.99 3.31
C VAL A 99 -11.98 14.48 4.07
N VAL A 100 -12.05 13.25 4.58
CA VAL A 100 -10.91 12.60 5.24
C VAL A 100 -9.91 12.22 4.16
N THR A 101 -8.96 13.09 3.91
CA THR A 101 -7.89 12.88 2.92
C THR A 101 -6.83 11.95 3.52
N ASP A 102 -6.33 11.03 2.73
CA ASP A 102 -5.19 10.18 3.06
C ASP A 102 -3.95 11.08 3.34
N PRO A 103 -3.22 10.91 4.45
CA PRO A 103 -2.08 11.78 4.78
C PRO A 103 -0.96 11.75 3.74
N VAL A 104 -0.85 10.68 2.95
CA VAL A 104 0.06 10.64 1.80
C VAL A 104 -0.47 11.54 0.70
N VAL A 105 -1.78 11.53 0.45
CA VAL A 105 -2.44 12.44 -0.49
C VAL A 105 -2.27 13.88 -0.01
N GLU A 106 -2.52 14.17 1.27
CA GLU A 106 -2.28 15.51 1.85
C GLU A 106 -0.83 15.98 1.67
N ALA A 107 0.15 15.10 1.90
CA ALA A 107 1.56 15.43 1.66
C ALA A 107 1.87 15.69 0.18
N ILE A 108 1.22 14.95 -0.72
CA ILE A 108 1.33 15.17 -2.16
C ILE A 108 0.68 16.50 -2.57
N GLU A 109 -0.44 16.87 -1.97
CA GLU A 109 -1.18 18.09 -2.27
C GLU A 109 -0.62 19.35 -1.58
N ALA A 110 0.18 19.19 -0.52
CA ALA A 110 0.76 20.29 0.23
C ALA A 110 1.72 21.14 -0.63
N ASP A 111 1.64 22.44 -0.49
CA ASP A 111 2.55 23.37 -1.19
C ASP A 111 4.02 23.20 -0.72
N GLY A 112 4.97 23.44 -1.60
CA GLY A 112 6.36 23.74 -1.26
C GLY A 112 7.42 22.71 -1.63
N THR A 113 7.09 21.45 -1.98
CA THR A 113 8.07 20.47 -2.45
C THR A 113 7.59 19.74 -3.71
N ASP A 114 8.48 19.55 -4.68
CA ASP A 114 8.19 18.78 -5.90
C ASP A 114 8.31 17.28 -5.67
N GLU A 115 8.87 16.88 -4.51
CA GLU A 115 9.12 15.50 -4.15
C GLU A 115 8.62 15.22 -2.72
N VAL A 116 7.92 14.11 -2.53
CA VAL A 116 7.47 13.60 -1.23
C VAL A 116 8.07 12.23 -0.99
N THR A 117 8.69 12.04 0.18
CA THR A 117 9.44 10.83 0.52
C THR A 117 8.81 10.12 1.71
N PHE A 118 8.65 8.79 1.57
CA PHE A 118 8.18 7.90 2.63
C PHE A 118 9.10 6.69 2.74
N ALA A 119 9.24 6.15 3.95
CA ALA A 119 9.87 4.85 4.10
C ALA A 119 8.93 3.75 3.59
N GLN A 120 9.48 2.71 2.96
CA GLN A 120 8.71 1.60 2.38
C GLN A 120 7.79 0.94 3.43
N ARG A 121 8.25 0.81 4.67
CA ARG A 121 7.45 0.26 5.79
C ARG A 121 6.25 1.13 6.16
N GLU A 122 6.28 2.43 5.84
CA GLU A 122 5.19 3.39 6.11
C GLU A 122 4.22 3.45 4.93
N LEU A 123 4.68 3.10 3.73
CA LEU A 123 3.90 3.11 2.50
C LEU A 123 4.06 1.78 1.75
N PRO A 124 3.51 0.68 2.25
CA PRO A 124 3.62 -0.64 1.60
C PRO A 124 2.85 -0.74 0.29
N THR A 125 1.85 0.12 0.08
CA THR A 125 1.01 0.15 -1.13
C THR A 125 0.71 1.58 -1.53
N ILE A 126 0.92 1.89 -2.80
CA ILE A 126 0.51 3.15 -3.42
C ILE A 126 -0.86 2.91 -4.05
N THR A 127 -1.84 3.71 -3.65
CA THR A 127 -3.23 3.59 -4.11
C THR A 127 -3.49 4.41 -5.37
N GLY A 128 -4.61 4.14 -6.04
CA GLY A 128 -5.05 4.93 -7.19
C GLY A 128 -5.30 6.40 -6.86
N GLU A 129 -5.74 6.70 -5.64
CA GLU A 129 -5.94 8.06 -5.16
C GLU A 129 -4.61 8.82 -5.05
N MET A 130 -3.60 8.21 -4.45
CA MET A 130 -2.24 8.76 -4.40
C MET A 130 -1.65 8.99 -5.79
N LEU A 131 -1.84 8.04 -6.71
CA LEU A 131 -1.40 8.17 -8.10
C LEU A 131 -2.09 9.32 -8.81
N ASN A 132 -3.39 9.51 -8.56
CA ASN A 132 -4.14 10.63 -9.11
C ASN A 132 -3.66 11.98 -8.54
N ALA A 133 -3.45 12.05 -7.23
CA ALA A 133 -2.89 13.24 -6.57
C ALA A 133 -1.51 13.61 -7.15
N LEU A 134 -0.61 12.63 -7.31
CA LEU A 134 0.71 12.84 -7.94
C LEU A 134 0.57 13.43 -9.35
N ARG A 135 -0.33 12.87 -10.16
CA ARG A 135 -0.56 13.33 -11.53
C ARG A 135 -1.09 14.75 -11.58
N LEU A 136 -2.05 15.10 -10.71
CA LEU A 136 -2.68 16.42 -10.68
C LEU A 136 -1.72 17.49 -10.17
N ASN A 137 -0.87 17.17 -9.21
CA ASN A 137 0.07 18.12 -8.58
C ASN A 137 1.47 18.10 -9.23
N GLY A 138 1.71 17.20 -10.19
CA GLY A 138 2.99 17.12 -10.91
C GLY A 138 4.17 16.69 -10.05
N LYS A 139 3.94 16.19 -8.83
CA LYS A 139 4.96 15.81 -7.87
C LYS A 139 5.52 14.41 -8.12
N THR A 140 6.65 14.13 -7.47
CA THR A 140 7.30 12.82 -7.46
C THR A 140 7.17 12.19 -6.09
N LEU A 141 6.66 10.96 -6.04
CA LEU A 141 6.68 10.12 -4.86
C LEU A 141 7.97 9.31 -4.82
N VAL A 142 8.63 9.33 -3.69
CA VAL A 142 9.83 8.53 -3.39
C VAL A 142 9.53 7.59 -2.25
N VAL A 143 9.79 6.31 -2.45
CA VAL A 143 9.65 5.30 -1.40
C VAL A 143 11.01 4.65 -1.16
N GLU A 144 11.54 4.84 0.03
CA GLU A 144 12.86 4.36 0.44
C GLU A 144 12.75 3.06 1.24
N ALA A 145 13.50 2.05 0.81
CA ALA A 145 13.72 0.81 1.51
C ALA A 145 15.22 0.61 1.79
N ASP A 146 15.56 -0.42 2.55
CA ASP A 146 16.96 -0.67 2.95
C ASP A 146 17.89 -0.96 1.77
N SER A 147 17.38 -1.55 0.68
CA SER A 147 18.17 -2.02 -0.46
C SER A 147 17.71 -1.46 -1.82
N TYR A 148 16.71 -0.58 -1.83
CA TYR A 148 16.22 0.06 -3.05
C TYR A 148 15.42 1.32 -2.75
N THR A 149 15.27 2.15 -3.77
CA THR A 149 14.36 3.31 -3.78
C THR A 149 13.43 3.20 -4.99
N ILE A 150 12.14 3.44 -4.78
CA ILE A 150 11.14 3.53 -5.86
C ILE A 150 10.78 4.99 -6.06
N ARG A 151 10.72 5.45 -7.32
CA ARG A 151 10.30 6.79 -7.70
C ARG A 151 9.17 6.73 -8.72
N ILE A 152 8.09 7.48 -8.46
CA ILE A 152 6.96 7.64 -9.39
C ILE A 152 6.72 9.13 -9.58
N ALA A 153 7.03 9.63 -10.77
CA ALA A 153 6.72 11.00 -11.13
C ALA A 153 5.27 11.10 -11.61
N GLY A 154 4.53 12.07 -11.12
CA GLY A 154 3.12 12.26 -11.46
C GLY A 154 2.86 12.44 -12.96
N ARG A 155 3.80 13.10 -13.67
CA ARG A 155 3.76 13.25 -15.14
C ARG A 155 3.80 11.93 -15.90
N ASP A 156 4.34 10.89 -15.29
CA ASP A 156 4.52 9.55 -15.90
C ASP A 156 3.38 8.58 -15.52
N VAL A 157 2.47 9.00 -14.64
CA VAL A 157 1.29 8.21 -14.24
C VAL A 157 0.26 8.25 -15.36
N LYS A 158 -0.01 7.09 -15.95
CA LYS A 158 -1.00 6.89 -17.03
C LYS A 158 -2.27 6.19 -16.54
N ASN A 159 -2.16 5.35 -15.52
CA ASN A 159 -3.26 4.60 -14.95
C ASN A 159 -3.38 4.86 -13.46
N THR A 160 -4.42 5.58 -13.06
CA THR A 160 -4.72 5.90 -11.66
C THR A 160 -5.63 4.89 -10.98
N SER A 161 -6.06 3.85 -11.70
CA SER A 161 -6.83 2.73 -11.12
C SER A 161 -5.92 1.59 -10.64
N ALA A 162 -4.61 1.66 -10.93
CA ALA A 162 -3.64 0.67 -10.48
C ALA A 162 -3.38 0.83 -8.97
N GLN A 163 -3.04 -0.30 -8.34
CA GLN A 163 -2.39 -0.31 -7.03
C GLN A 163 -0.96 -0.81 -7.22
N VAL A 164 -0.01 -0.25 -6.49
CA VAL A 164 1.40 -0.62 -6.60
C VAL A 164 1.90 -1.06 -5.23
N SER A 165 2.29 -2.33 -5.11
CA SER A 165 3.06 -2.79 -3.96
C SER A 165 4.46 -2.18 -4.03
N THR A 166 4.90 -1.55 -2.95
CA THR A 166 6.24 -0.98 -2.84
C THR A 166 7.28 -2.00 -2.38
N ALA A 167 6.84 -3.19 -1.97
CA ALA A 167 7.74 -4.28 -1.63
C ALA A 167 8.29 -4.96 -2.89
N LEU A 168 9.62 -5.06 -2.99
CA LEU A 168 10.30 -5.88 -3.99
C LEU A 168 10.59 -7.26 -3.41
N SER A 169 10.31 -8.31 -4.19
CA SER A 169 10.80 -9.64 -3.90
C SER A 169 12.10 -9.87 -4.66
N PHE A 170 13.11 -10.34 -3.97
CA PHE A 170 14.42 -10.65 -4.54
C PHE A 170 14.65 -12.14 -4.59
N ALA A 171 15.21 -12.63 -5.69
CA ALA A 171 15.67 -14.00 -5.84
C ALA A 171 17.07 -14.02 -6.44
N PRO A 172 18.03 -14.77 -5.86
CA PRO A 172 19.34 -14.96 -6.47
C PRO A 172 19.17 -15.70 -7.80
N SER A 173 20.01 -15.36 -8.78
CA SER A 173 20.07 -16.04 -10.05
C SER A 173 21.53 -16.32 -10.41
N GLU A 174 21.76 -17.18 -11.41
CA GLU A 174 23.12 -17.52 -11.90
C GLU A 174 23.91 -16.28 -12.35
N TYR A 175 23.23 -15.25 -12.80
CA TYR A 175 23.86 -14.04 -13.39
C TYR A 175 23.68 -12.77 -12.55
N GLY A 176 23.16 -12.89 -11.32
CA GLY A 176 22.95 -11.74 -10.45
C GLY A 176 21.74 -11.89 -9.54
N VAL A 177 20.92 -10.86 -9.45
CA VAL A 177 19.68 -10.86 -8.67
C VAL A 177 18.49 -10.57 -9.59
N THR A 178 17.43 -11.33 -9.42
CA THR A 178 16.12 -11.05 -10.04
C THR A 178 15.23 -10.41 -9.00
N PHE A 179 14.52 -9.35 -9.39
CA PHE A 179 13.50 -8.77 -8.52
C PHE A 179 12.15 -8.69 -9.24
N THR A 180 11.09 -8.76 -8.47
CA THR A 180 9.73 -8.58 -8.97
C THR A 180 9.11 -7.38 -8.28
N LEU A 181 8.64 -6.43 -9.08
CA LEU A 181 7.90 -5.26 -8.64
C LEU A 181 6.41 -5.52 -8.83
N ASN A 182 5.61 -5.09 -7.85
CA ASN A 182 4.14 -5.19 -7.87
C ASN A 182 3.62 -6.61 -8.13
N GLY A 183 4.33 -7.64 -7.68
CA GLY A 183 3.95 -9.03 -7.92
C GLY A 183 3.84 -9.45 -9.39
N GLY A 184 4.37 -8.64 -10.31
CA GLY A 184 4.23 -8.83 -11.76
C GLY A 184 2.96 -8.22 -12.36
N GLU A 185 2.13 -7.57 -11.57
CA GLU A 185 0.93 -6.86 -12.02
C GLU A 185 1.28 -5.56 -12.76
N ALA A 186 0.30 -5.03 -13.50
CA ALA A 186 0.49 -3.83 -14.30
C ALA A 186 0.89 -2.61 -13.47
N LEU A 187 1.85 -1.85 -13.96
CA LEU A 187 2.32 -0.61 -13.36
C LEU A 187 1.47 0.59 -13.82
N PRO A 188 1.39 1.66 -13.02
CA PRO A 188 0.59 2.84 -13.33
C PRO A 188 1.16 3.68 -14.49
N GLY A 189 2.38 3.41 -14.90
CA GLY A 189 3.17 4.11 -15.90
C GLY A 189 4.64 3.82 -15.71
N VAL A 190 5.50 4.83 -15.82
CA VAL A 190 6.93 4.67 -15.55
C VAL A 190 7.17 4.65 -14.03
N VAL A 191 7.77 3.58 -13.56
CA VAL A 191 8.24 3.43 -12.19
C VAL A 191 9.75 3.24 -12.24
N GLN A 192 10.48 4.14 -11.61
CA GLN A 192 11.93 4.03 -11.49
C GLN A 192 12.27 3.25 -10.22
N VAL A 193 13.19 2.31 -10.35
CA VAL A 193 13.73 1.56 -9.21
C VAL A 193 15.24 1.73 -9.21
N GLU A 194 15.76 2.26 -8.13
CA GLU A 194 17.19 2.41 -7.88
C GLU A 194 17.61 1.41 -6.81
N MET A 195 18.59 0.58 -7.13
CA MET A 195 19.15 -0.37 -6.16
C MET A 195 20.18 0.34 -5.30
N THR A 196 20.11 0.07 -3.99
CA THR A 196 21.01 0.65 -2.99
C THR A 196 21.72 -0.45 -2.20
N GLY A 197 22.70 -0.10 -1.40
CA GLY A 197 23.46 -1.06 -0.60
C GLY A 197 24.21 -2.08 -1.48
N ASP A 198 24.22 -3.34 -1.07
CA ASP A 198 24.93 -4.42 -1.76
C ASP A 198 24.41 -4.67 -3.19
N ASN A 199 23.14 -4.32 -3.44
CA ASN A 199 22.53 -4.48 -4.75
C ASN A 199 22.93 -3.38 -5.75
N ALA A 200 23.54 -2.27 -5.30
CA ALA A 200 24.04 -1.20 -6.15
C ALA A 200 25.26 -1.64 -7.01
N ALA A 201 25.88 -2.77 -6.71
CA ALA A 201 26.97 -3.33 -7.51
C ALA A 201 26.52 -3.84 -8.89
N TYR A 202 25.22 -4.08 -9.09
CA TYR A 202 24.71 -4.51 -10.40
C TYR A 202 24.50 -3.33 -11.33
N THR A 203 25.25 -3.32 -12.43
CA THR A 203 25.28 -2.19 -13.37
C THR A 203 24.45 -2.39 -14.62
N ARG A 204 23.84 -3.56 -14.81
CA ARG A 204 23.03 -3.88 -15.99
C ARG A 204 21.67 -4.38 -15.59
N VAL A 205 20.63 -3.84 -16.22
CA VAL A 205 19.24 -4.18 -15.98
C VAL A 205 18.63 -4.84 -17.20
N TYR A 206 17.98 -5.98 -16.98
CA TYR A 206 17.26 -6.73 -18.02
C TYR A 206 15.82 -6.95 -17.58
N LEU A 207 14.89 -6.83 -18.54
CA LEU A 207 13.49 -7.22 -18.35
C LEU A 207 13.30 -8.66 -18.82
N HIS A 208 12.78 -9.53 -17.97
CA HIS A 208 12.35 -10.85 -18.38
C HIS A 208 10.91 -10.80 -18.90
N ASN A 209 10.74 -11.12 -20.18
CA ASN A 209 9.42 -11.30 -20.76
C ASN A 209 9.00 -12.77 -20.59
N ALA A 210 8.17 -13.05 -19.59
CA ALA A 210 7.74 -14.41 -19.24
C ALA A 210 6.98 -15.11 -20.38
N LEU A 211 6.22 -14.37 -21.18
CA LEU A 211 5.46 -14.93 -22.33
C LEU A 211 6.35 -15.40 -23.47
N LYS A 212 7.50 -14.74 -23.65
CA LYS A 212 8.46 -15.05 -24.71
C LYS A 212 9.67 -15.82 -24.23
N GLY A 213 9.83 -16.00 -22.92
CA GLY A 213 11.02 -16.62 -22.31
C GLY A 213 12.32 -15.89 -22.63
N LYS A 214 12.27 -14.58 -22.89
CA LYS A 214 13.44 -13.79 -23.35
C LYS A 214 13.72 -12.65 -22.40
N TRP A 215 15.03 -12.37 -22.25
CA TRP A 215 15.56 -11.21 -21.55
C TRP A 215 15.78 -10.06 -22.53
N GLN A 216 15.33 -8.89 -22.18
CA GLN A 216 15.56 -7.66 -22.93
C GLN A 216 16.45 -6.74 -22.10
N PHE A 217 17.57 -6.31 -22.64
CA PHE A 217 18.40 -5.29 -22.02
C PHE A 217 17.64 -3.96 -21.96
N LEU A 218 17.59 -3.35 -20.78
CA LEU A 218 16.92 -2.06 -20.57
C LEU A 218 17.91 -0.92 -20.49
N ASN A 219 18.93 -1.04 -19.65
CA ASN A 219 19.88 0.06 -19.41
C ASN A 219 21.15 -0.44 -18.69
N SER A 220 22.19 0.41 -18.71
CA SER A 220 23.39 0.31 -17.88
C SER A 220 23.65 1.65 -17.20
N TYR A 221 24.03 1.63 -15.96
CA TYR A 221 24.43 2.80 -15.17
C TYR A 221 25.89 2.73 -14.81
#